data_1838bae3a8d57b2355e4c70dbe623882
#
_entry.id   1838bae3a8d57b2355e4c70dbe623882
#
_cell.length_a   1.000
_cell.length_b   1.000
_cell.length_c   1.000
_cell.angle_alpha   90.00
_cell.angle_beta   90.00
_cell.angle_gamma   90.00
#
_symmetry.space_group_name_H-M   'P 1'
#
loop_
_entity.id
_entity.type
_entity.pdbx_description
1 polymer ?
#
loop_
_entity_poly.entity_id
_entity_poly.type
_entity_poly.pdbx_seq_one_letter_code
_entity_poly.pdbx_strand_id
1 'polypeptide(L)'
;AMPGDAAWLFKVEADNNASFAELPLTDSLEGVAPVSEQWQTYTFNLADLANAGLDVSAIDVLMIFPAWGAGEGAIYLVDNVKIYDPTAIAANNVLFADGPATGWTIWDCCGGSIPTLENDDTAHGMTAEFVIGAQPTVMGILADDDVFVDASGILANGVVQFELKVVAAPSDASAAWLLKIESDSATTFAELALNSSLEGNDPVVGEWQTYTFALQTLFDAGLDISFIDVVMVFPTWGTGEGAIYRLDNVMIYEPTP
;
A
#
# COMPACT_ATOMS: atom_id res chain seq x y z
N ALA A 1 -28.49 6.44 -16.53
CA ALA A 1 -29.81 5.79 -16.62
C ALA A 1 -29.60 4.29 -16.76
N MET A 2 -30.37 3.50 -16.03
CA MET A 2 -30.37 2.03 -16.17
C MET A 2 -31.39 1.66 -17.26
N PRO A 3 -31.05 0.76 -18.18
CA PRO A 3 -32.06 0.17 -19.06
C PRO A 3 -32.93 -0.74 -18.20
N GLY A 4 -34.22 -0.45 -18.06
CA GLY A 4 -35.23 -1.24 -17.40
C GLY A 4 -34.78 -2.52 -16.68
N ASP A 5 -35.43 -3.67 -16.91
CA ASP A 5 -35.10 -4.95 -16.26
C ASP A 5 -33.93 -5.73 -16.93
N ALA A 6 -33.05 -5.06 -17.65
CA ALA A 6 -31.93 -5.74 -18.32
C ALA A 6 -30.91 -6.28 -17.30
N ALA A 7 -30.54 -7.53 -17.46
CA ALA A 7 -29.41 -8.09 -16.72
C ALA A 7 -28.11 -7.34 -17.11
N TRP A 8 -27.21 -7.21 -16.18
CA TRP A 8 -25.87 -6.68 -16.44
C TRP A 8 -24.87 -7.83 -16.42
N LEU A 9 -23.92 -7.79 -17.34
CA LEU A 9 -22.97 -8.85 -17.60
C LEU A 9 -21.55 -8.35 -17.37
N PHE A 10 -20.74 -9.24 -16.84
CA PHE A 10 -19.29 -9.15 -16.79
C PHE A 10 -18.74 -10.16 -17.79
N LYS A 11 -17.93 -9.71 -18.76
CA LYS A 11 -17.30 -10.58 -19.74
C LYS A 11 -15.80 -10.36 -19.71
N VAL A 12 -15.06 -11.46 -19.69
CA VAL A 12 -13.61 -11.48 -19.79
C VAL A 12 -13.21 -12.29 -20.99
N GLU A 13 -12.29 -11.79 -21.77
CA GLU A 13 -11.72 -12.47 -22.94
C GLU A 13 -10.22 -12.70 -22.71
N ALA A 14 -9.69 -13.71 -23.40
CA ALA A 14 -8.28 -14.05 -23.38
C ALA A 14 -7.82 -14.47 -24.77
N ASP A 15 -6.55 -14.19 -25.08
CA ASP A 15 -5.87 -14.51 -26.33
C ASP A 15 -6.67 -14.07 -27.57
N ASN A 16 -7.01 -12.77 -27.64
CA ASN A 16 -7.81 -12.18 -28.72
C ASN A 16 -9.16 -12.90 -28.93
N ASN A 17 -9.89 -13.16 -27.83
CA ASN A 17 -11.18 -13.85 -27.82
C ASN A 17 -11.11 -15.34 -28.24
N ALA A 18 -9.95 -15.98 -28.11
CA ALA A 18 -9.83 -17.43 -28.29
C ALA A 18 -10.54 -18.21 -27.17
N SER A 19 -10.62 -17.63 -25.98
CA SER A 19 -11.46 -18.09 -24.86
C SER A 19 -12.14 -16.91 -24.18
N PHE A 20 -13.27 -17.14 -23.55
CA PHE A 20 -13.98 -16.12 -22.79
C PHE A 20 -14.89 -16.73 -21.73
N ALA A 21 -15.19 -15.92 -20.70
CA ALA A 21 -16.29 -16.15 -19.77
C ALA A 21 -17.24 -14.96 -19.76
N GLU A 22 -18.53 -15.21 -19.66
CA GLU A 22 -19.57 -14.18 -19.55
C GLU A 22 -20.52 -14.58 -18.43
N LEU A 23 -20.59 -13.76 -17.36
CA LEU A 23 -21.36 -14.03 -16.16
C LEU A 23 -22.26 -12.83 -15.83
N PRO A 24 -23.48 -13.04 -15.31
CA PRO A 24 -24.28 -11.96 -14.73
C PRO A 24 -23.53 -11.27 -13.56
N LEU A 25 -23.69 -9.95 -13.39
CA LEU A 25 -23.13 -9.27 -12.20
C LEU A 25 -23.69 -9.83 -10.88
N THR A 26 -24.88 -10.42 -10.92
CA THR A 26 -25.47 -11.10 -9.76
C THR A 26 -24.78 -12.41 -9.38
N ASP A 27 -23.90 -12.93 -10.23
CA ASP A 27 -23.09 -14.12 -9.92
C ASP A 27 -21.72 -13.73 -9.28
N SER A 28 -21.51 -12.44 -9.02
CA SER A 28 -20.39 -11.97 -8.21
C SER A 28 -20.51 -12.43 -6.75
N LEU A 29 -19.43 -12.31 -5.99
CA LEU A 29 -19.45 -12.64 -4.54
C LEU A 29 -20.46 -11.78 -3.77
N GLU A 30 -20.71 -10.54 -4.20
CA GLU A 30 -21.69 -9.62 -3.62
C GLU A 30 -23.15 -10.03 -3.96
N GLY A 31 -23.38 -10.72 -5.05
CA GLY A 31 -24.67 -11.30 -5.41
C GLY A 31 -25.80 -10.30 -5.69
N VAL A 32 -25.47 -9.05 -6.02
CA VAL A 32 -26.46 -7.97 -6.14
C VAL A 32 -26.54 -7.43 -7.58
N ALA A 33 -27.70 -6.95 -7.98
CA ALA A 33 -27.87 -6.25 -9.25
C ALA A 33 -27.43 -4.78 -9.14
N PRO A 34 -26.99 -4.15 -10.24
CA PRO A 34 -26.63 -2.73 -10.24
C PRO A 34 -27.80 -1.82 -9.83
N VAL A 35 -27.49 -0.82 -8.99
CA VAL A 35 -28.44 0.20 -8.53
C VAL A 35 -28.02 1.57 -9.08
N SER A 36 -29.00 2.33 -9.65
CA SER A 36 -28.73 3.67 -10.19
C SER A 36 -28.16 4.60 -9.13
N GLU A 37 -27.19 5.43 -9.55
CA GLU A 37 -26.59 6.50 -8.74
C GLU A 37 -25.82 5.99 -7.49
N GLN A 38 -25.44 4.70 -7.46
CA GLN A 38 -24.65 4.11 -6.39
C GLN A 38 -23.43 3.41 -6.98
N TRP A 39 -22.27 3.64 -6.36
CA TRP A 39 -21.10 2.81 -6.60
C TRP A 39 -21.30 1.46 -5.91
N GLN A 40 -21.04 0.38 -6.64
CA GLN A 40 -21.11 -0.99 -6.16
C GLN A 40 -19.86 -1.74 -6.58
N THR A 41 -19.33 -2.56 -5.70
CA THR A 41 -18.23 -3.47 -6.00
C THR A 41 -18.78 -4.78 -6.54
N TYR A 42 -18.07 -5.37 -7.50
CA TYR A 42 -18.35 -6.70 -8.04
C TYR A 42 -17.04 -7.48 -8.10
N THR A 43 -17.00 -8.60 -7.39
CA THR A 43 -15.84 -9.48 -7.29
C THR A 43 -16.16 -10.83 -7.91
N PHE A 44 -15.31 -11.31 -8.81
CA PHE A 44 -15.43 -12.63 -9.43
C PHE A 44 -14.16 -13.43 -9.16
N ASN A 45 -14.30 -14.67 -8.68
CA ASN A 45 -13.16 -15.56 -8.54
C ASN A 45 -12.62 -15.97 -9.92
N LEU A 46 -11.31 -15.91 -10.12
CA LEU A 46 -10.70 -16.41 -11.36
C LEU A 46 -11.01 -17.90 -11.62
N ALA A 47 -11.19 -18.69 -10.55
CA ALA A 47 -11.60 -20.09 -10.68
C ALA A 47 -12.99 -20.26 -11.31
N ASP A 48 -13.95 -19.38 -11.00
CA ASP A 48 -15.30 -19.42 -11.57
C ASP A 48 -15.26 -19.00 -13.05
N LEU A 49 -14.45 -18.00 -13.40
CA LEU A 49 -14.22 -17.61 -14.78
C LEU A 49 -13.53 -18.72 -15.60
N ALA A 50 -12.54 -19.41 -15.02
CA ALA A 50 -11.88 -20.56 -15.64
C ALA A 50 -12.87 -21.72 -15.87
N ASN A 51 -13.73 -22.00 -14.89
CA ASN A 51 -14.79 -23.03 -15.01
C ASN A 51 -15.83 -22.66 -16.09
N ALA A 52 -16.04 -21.36 -16.34
CA ALA A 52 -16.92 -20.87 -17.41
C ALA A 52 -16.23 -20.87 -18.79
N GLY A 53 -14.94 -21.25 -18.88
CA GLY A 53 -14.23 -21.46 -20.14
C GLY A 53 -13.14 -20.44 -20.47
N LEU A 54 -12.79 -19.52 -19.56
CA LEU A 54 -11.73 -18.54 -19.74
C LEU A 54 -10.34 -19.17 -19.51
N ASP A 55 -9.40 -18.89 -20.40
CA ASP A 55 -7.97 -19.08 -20.12
C ASP A 55 -7.44 -17.90 -19.28
N VAL A 56 -7.36 -18.10 -17.97
CA VAL A 56 -6.93 -17.06 -17.03
C VAL A 56 -5.45 -16.68 -17.14
N SER A 57 -4.66 -17.43 -17.92
CA SER A 57 -3.23 -17.12 -18.12
C SER A 57 -2.97 -16.05 -19.17
N ALA A 58 -3.97 -15.66 -19.97
CA ALA A 58 -3.82 -14.78 -21.11
C ALA A 58 -4.95 -13.74 -21.23
N ILE A 59 -5.47 -13.25 -20.10
CA ILE A 59 -6.54 -12.25 -20.06
C ILE A 59 -6.08 -10.97 -20.76
N ASP A 60 -6.87 -10.49 -21.72
CA ASP A 60 -6.57 -9.29 -22.51
C ASP A 60 -7.74 -8.28 -22.58
N VAL A 61 -8.98 -8.67 -22.25
CA VAL A 61 -10.14 -7.78 -22.30
C VAL A 61 -11.07 -8.02 -21.10
N LEU A 62 -11.51 -6.93 -20.49
CA LEU A 62 -12.54 -6.90 -19.44
C LEU A 62 -13.69 -5.99 -19.90
N MET A 63 -14.92 -6.47 -19.79
CA MET A 63 -16.10 -5.73 -20.21
C MET A 63 -17.21 -5.83 -19.17
N ILE A 64 -17.90 -4.71 -18.94
CA ILE A 64 -19.14 -4.65 -18.16
C ILE A 64 -20.18 -4.01 -19.07
N PHE A 65 -21.34 -4.63 -19.26
CA PHE A 65 -22.37 -4.10 -20.14
C PHE A 65 -23.76 -4.69 -19.80
N PRO A 66 -24.84 -3.99 -20.17
CA PRO A 66 -26.19 -4.56 -20.14
C PRO A 66 -26.31 -5.72 -21.14
N ALA A 67 -27.13 -6.71 -20.83
CA ALA A 67 -27.37 -7.86 -21.71
C ALA A 67 -27.53 -7.44 -23.20
N TRP A 68 -27.01 -8.24 -24.09
CA TRP A 68 -26.98 -7.99 -25.51
C TRP A 68 -28.34 -7.54 -26.07
N GLY A 69 -28.34 -6.38 -26.72
CA GLY A 69 -29.54 -5.77 -27.29
C GLY A 69 -30.44 -5.03 -26.31
N ALA A 70 -30.11 -4.99 -25.01
CA ALA A 70 -30.90 -4.33 -23.97
C ALA A 70 -30.25 -3.05 -23.41
N GLY A 71 -29.11 -2.61 -23.96
CA GLY A 71 -28.30 -1.52 -23.41
C GLY A 71 -28.63 -0.12 -23.94
N GLU A 72 -29.66 0.06 -24.77
CA GLU A 72 -29.97 1.38 -25.34
C GLU A 72 -30.21 2.43 -24.25
N GLY A 73 -29.47 3.54 -24.30
CA GLY A 73 -29.57 4.63 -23.35
C GLY A 73 -28.90 4.38 -21.98
N ALA A 74 -28.22 3.26 -21.78
CA ALA A 74 -27.43 3.01 -20.55
C ALA A 74 -26.26 3.99 -20.45
N ILE A 75 -26.05 4.57 -19.27
CA ILE A 75 -24.88 5.36 -18.91
C ILE A 75 -24.35 4.79 -17.61
N TYR A 76 -23.09 4.40 -17.58
CA TYR A 76 -22.44 3.85 -16.39
C TYR A 76 -20.96 4.26 -16.36
N LEU A 77 -20.39 4.20 -15.18
CA LEU A 77 -18.99 4.47 -14.89
C LEU A 77 -18.35 3.21 -14.32
N VAL A 78 -17.10 2.98 -14.65
CA VAL A 78 -16.30 1.88 -14.12
C VAL A 78 -15.03 2.48 -13.55
N ASP A 79 -14.63 2.02 -12.36
CA ASP A 79 -13.42 2.47 -11.67
C ASP A 79 -12.82 1.31 -10.87
N ASN A 80 -11.55 1.43 -10.48
CA ASN A 80 -10.83 0.48 -9.64
C ASN A 80 -10.86 -0.97 -10.17
N VAL A 81 -10.73 -1.15 -11.50
CA VAL A 81 -10.68 -2.49 -12.10
C VAL A 81 -9.31 -3.11 -11.86
N LYS A 82 -9.28 -4.26 -11.19
CA LYS A 82 -8.03 -4.98 -10.87
C LYS A 82 -8.22 -6.49 -10.90
N ILE A 83 -7.13 -7.19 -11.23
CA ILE A 83 -7.00 -8.64 -11.02
C ILE A 83 -5.95 -8.80 -9.91
N TYR A 84 -6.30 -9.49 -8.85
CA TYR A 84 -5.41 -9.64 -7.70
C TYR A 84 -5.58 -11.01 -7.05
N ASP A 85 -4.56 -11.45 -6.32
CA ASP A 85 -4.65 -12.60 -5.44
C ASP A 85 -4.99 -12.10 -4.02
N PRO A 86 -6.20 -12.36 -3.50
CA PRO A 86 -6.58 -11.91 -2.17
C PRO A 86 -5.73 -12.54 -1.06
N THR A 87 -5.05 -13.66 -1.36
CA THR A 87 -4.10 -14.27 -0.40
C THR A 87 -2.71 -13.65 -0.51
N ALA A 88 -2.33 -13.14 -1.68
CA ALA A 88 -1.09 -12.40 -1.86
C ALA A 88 -1.15 -11.01 -1.22
N ILE A 89 -2.35 -10.38 -1.16
CA ILE A 89 -2.56 -9.12 -0.44
C ILE A 89 -2.50 -9.35 1.08
N ALA A 90 -2.90 -10.53 1.54
CA ALA A 90 -2.69 -10.98 2.93
C ALA A 90 -1.23 -11.41 3.20
N ALA A 91 -0.39 -11.55 2.17
CA ALA A 91 1.03 -11.69 2.37
C ALA A 91 1.58 -10.36 2.92
N ASN A 92 2.12 -10.38 4.12
CA ASN A 92 2.80 -9.27 4.74
C ASN A 92 3.82 -8.69 3.75
N ASN A 93 3.59 -7.48 3.24
CA ASN A 93 4.57 -6.78 2.46
C ASN A 93 5.65 -6.29 3.44
N VAL A 94 6.62 -7.13 3.69
CA VAL A 94 7.81 -6.80 4.46
C VAL A 94 8.72 -6.00 3.52
N LEU A 95 9.01 -4.75 3.89
CA LEU A 95 9.90 -3.87 3.14
C LEU A 95 11.33 -3.97 3.69
N PHE A 96 11.43 -4.22 5.00
CA PHE A 96 12.68 -4.39 5.71
C PHE A 96 12.47 -5.31 6.93
N ALA A 97 13.30 -6.36 7.05
CA ALA A 97 13.47 -7.19 8.25
C ALA A 97 14.81 -7.93 8.10
N ASP A 98 15.74 -7.73 9.02
CA ASP A 98 17.14 -8.23 8.90
C ASP A 98 17.85 -7.78 7.60
N GLY A 99 17.36 -6.72 6.96
CA GLY A 99 17.82 -6.19 5.69
C GLY A 99 16.65 -5.80 4.77
N PRO A 100 16.93 -5.00 3.72
CA PRO A 100 15.89 -4.61 2.78
C PRO A 100 15.39 -5.84 2.00
N ALA A 101 14.08 -5.90 1.80
CA ALA A 101 13.47 -6.92 0.97
C ALA A 101 13.92 -6.77 -0.50
N THR A 102 13.72 -7.82 -1.31
CA THR A 102 14.06 -7.76 -2.74
C THR A 102 13.31 -6.62 -3.42
N GLY A 103 14.03 -5.75 -4.14
CA GLY A 103 13.47 -4.57 -4.79
C GLY A 103 13.32 -3.35 -3.86
N TRP A 104 13.86 -3.41 -2.64
CA TRP A 104 13.86 -2.30 -1.69
C TRP A 104 15.30 -1.98 -1.23
N THR A 105 15.56 -0.75 -0.89
CA THR A 105 16.86 -0.26 -0.43
C THR A 105 16.73 0.74 0.71
N ILE A 106 17.74 0.80 1.59
CA ILE A 106 17.85 1.92 2.53
C ILE A 106 18.34 3.15 1.78
N TRP A 107 17.74 4.30 2.05
CA TRP A 107 17.87 5.47 1.20
C TRP A 107 17.94 6.80 2.00
N ASP A 108 18.65 7.75 1.44
CA ASP A 108 18.69 9.15 1.88
C ASP A 108 18.47 10.06 0.66
N CYS A 109 17.47 10.94 0.72
CA CYS A 109 17.09 11.80 -0.40
C CYS A 109 18.20 12.79 -0.81
N CYS A 110 18.96 13.29 0.15
CA CYS A 110 19.60 14.60 0.02
C CYS A 110 21.05 14.61 0.44
N GLY A 111 21.64 13.47 0.78
CA GLY A 111 23.05 13.31 1.18
C GLY A 111 23.37 13.88 2.57
N GLY A 112 22.35 14.11 3.40
CA GLY A 112 22.51 14.61 4.77
C GLY A 112 22.62 13.51 5.83
N SER A 113 22.46 12.24 5.43
CA SER A 113 22.63 11.06 6.27
C SER A 113 23.67 10.11 5.68
N ILE A 114 24.04 9.12 6.48
CA ILE A 114 24.81 7.95 6.06
C ILE A 114 23.97 6.74 6.45
N PRO A 115 23.13 6.18 5.55
CA PRO A 115 22.40 4.96 5.84
C PRO A 115 23.33 3.76 5.79
N THR A 116 23.30 2.93 6.84
CA THR A 116 24.10 1.70 6.95
C THR A 116 23.22 0.55 7.48
N LEU A 117 23.70 -0.67 7.28
CA LEU A 117 23.12 -1.84 7.94
C LEU A 117 23.97 -2.14 9.19
N GLU A 118 23.33 -2.10 10.36
CA GLU A 118 23.99 -2.31 11.63
C GLU A 118 23.34 -3.44 12.41
N ASN A 119 24.17 -4.27 13.05
CA ASN A 119 23.69 -5.33 13.92
C ASN A 119 23.36 -4.73 15.31
N ASP A 120 22.13 -4.91 15.78
CA ASP A 120 21.73 -4.38 17.09
C ASP A 120 21.71 -5.49 18.14
N ASP A 121 20.58 -6.06 18.42
CA ASP A 121 20.42 -7.12 19.43
C ASP A 121 19.94 -8.43 18.78
N THR A 122 19.79 -9.47 19.60
CA THR A 122 19.39 -10.79 19.10
C THR A 122 17.93 -10.87 18.65
N ALA A 123 17.11 -9.88 18.96
CA ALA A 123 15.70 -9.83 18.58
C ALA A 123 15.51 -9.07 17.24
N HIS A 124 16.37 -8.07 16.99
CA HIS A 124 16.27 -7.20 15.81
C HIS A 124 17.33 -7.50 14.74
N GLY A 125 18.39 -8.25 15.08
CA GLY A 125 19.40 -8.65 14.10
C GLY A 125 20.02 -7.48 13.35
N MET A 126 19.91 -7.49 12.03
CA MET A 126 20.44 -6.46 11.15
C MET A 126 19.38 -5.37 10.92
N THR A 127 19.68 -4.15 11.31
CA THR A 127 18.79 -2.98 11.26
C THR A 127 19.28 -1.94 10.27
N ALA A 128 18.39 -1.08 9.77
CA ALA A 128 18.77 0.10 8.99
C ALA A 128 19.13 1.25 9.95
N GLU A 129 20.40 1.66 10.01
CA GLU A 129 20.83 2.79 10.83
C GLU A 129 21.02 4.05 9.96
N PHE A 130 20.54 5.17 10.48
CA PHE A 130 20.64 6.48 9.87
C PHE A 130 21.34 7.46 10.82
N VAL A 131 22.38 8.12 10.33
CA VAL A 131 23.15 9.14 11.05
C VAL A 131 22.96 10.49 10.37
N ILE A 132 22.28 11.42 11.04
CA ILE A 132 21.97 12.73 10.44
C ILE A 132 23.09 13.72 10.74
N GLY A 133 23.70 14.27 9.66
CA GLY A 133 24.67 15.34 9.71
C GLY A 133 24.03 16.74 9.76
N ALA A 134 24.82 17.75 9.50
CA ALA A 134 24.39 19.15 9.50
C ALA A 134 23.48 19.52 8.31
N GLN A 135 23.51 18.72 7.23
CA GLN A 135 22.62 18.95 6.09
C GLN A 135 21.25 18.32 6.36
N PRO A 136 20.15 19.09 6.23
CA PRO A 136 18.81 18.54 6.36
C PRO A 136 18.56 17.43 5.34
N THR A 137 17.93 16.35 5.78
CA THR A 137 17.59 15.22 4.94
C THR A 137 16.36 14.50 5.44
N VAL A 138 15.75 13.68 4.57
CA VAL A 138 14.75 12.66 4.89
C VAL A 138 15.26 11.32 4.40
N MET A 139 14.95 10.25 5.12
CA MET A 139 15.50 8.93 4.83
C MET A 139 14.56 7.83 5.26
N GLY A 140 14.75 6.67 4.66
CA GLY A 140 13.91 5.51 4.91
C GLY A 140 14.21 4.35 3.96
N ILE A 141 13.16 3.66 3.58
CA ILE A 141 13.17 2.51 2.69
C ILE A 141 12.51 2.93 1.37
N LEU A 142 13.24 2.79 0.28
CA LEU A 142 12.84 3.16 -1.08
C LEU A 142 12.73 1.91 -1.94
N ALA A 143 11.70 1.81 -2.75
CA ALA A 143 11.55 0.79 -3.78
C ALA A 143 12.45 1.07 -4.99
N ASP A 144 12.95 0.02 -5.62
CA ASP A 144 13.59 0.10 -6.95
C ASP A 144 12.54 0.49 -8.02
N ASP A 145 13.00 0.89 -9.20
CA ASP A 145 12.13 1.20 -10.33
C ASP A 145 11.16 0.03 -10.60
N ASP A 146 9.89 0.35 -10.85
CA ASP A 146 8.79 -0.59 -11.10
C ASP A 146 8.39 -1.50 -9.90
N VAL A 147 8.93 -1.25 -8.69
CA VAL A 147 8.53 -1.94 -7.46
C VAL A 147 7.66 -1.01 -6.61
N PHE A 148 6.55 -1.51 -6.11
CA PHE A 148 5.64 -0.78 -5.21
C PHE A 148 4.76 -1.76 -4.42
N VAL A 149 4.09 -1.25 -3.39
CA VAL A 149 3.04 -1.98 -2.68
C VAL A 149 1.67 -1.42 -3.09
N ASP A 150 0.81 -2.27 -3.65
CA ASP A 150 -0.62 -1.98 -3.76
C ASP A 150 -1.33 -2.47 -2.49
N ALA A 151 -1.66 -1.54 -1.60
CA ALA A 151 -2.37 -1.80 -0.35
C ALA A 151 -3.88 -1.53 -0.45
N SER A 152 -4.41 -1.23 -1.65
CA SER A 152 -5.82 -0.87 -1.84
C SER A 152 -6.80 -1.95 -1.41
N GLY A 153 -6.40 -3.23 -1.50
CA GLY A 153 -7.22 -4.37 -1.08
C GLY A 153 -7.39 -4.49 0.44
N ILE A 154 -6.52 -3.88 1.23
CA ILE A 154 -6.54 -3.96 2.70
C ILE A 154 -6.79 -2.60 3.38
N LEU A 155 -7.28 -1.60 2.64
CA LEU A 155 -7.49 -0.24 3.15
C LEU A 155 -8.25 -0.19 4.49
N ALA A 156 -9.30 -0.98 4.62
CA ALA A 156 -10.21 -0.90 5.78
C ALA A 156 -9.56 -1.35 7.10
N ASN A 157 -8.66 -2.32 7.06
CA ASN A 157 -8.07 -2.95 8.25
C ASN A 157 -6.55 -2.96 8.20
N GLY A 158 -5.95 -2.60 7.08
CA GLY A 158 -4.51 -2.63 6.88
C GLY A 158 -3.78 -1.55 7.65
N VAL A 159 -2.51 -1.83 7.92
CA VAL A 159 -1.61 -0.93 8.66
C VAL A 159 -0.25 -0.86 7.98
N VAL A 160 0.43 0.26 8.20
CA VAL A 160 1.88 0.37 8.10
C VAL A 160 2.44 0.25 9.50
N GLN A 161 3.39 -0.65 9.71
CA GLN A 161 4.05 -0.85 11.00
C GLN A 161 5.57 -0.88 10.82
N PHE A 162 6.27 -0.37 11.80
CA PHE A 162 7.73 -0.45 11.89
C PHE A 162 8.17 -0.38 13.34
N GLU A 163 9.40 -0.78 13.58
CA GLU A 163 10.09 -0.61 14.86
C GLU A 163 11.19 0.44 14.73
N LEU A 164 11.25 1.33 15.70
CA LEU A 164 12.21 2.44 15.76
C LEU A 164 12.96 2.40 17.09
N LYS A 165 14.28 2.59 17.01
CA LYS A 165 15.14 2.87 18.16
C LYS A 165 15.94 4.15 17.90
N VAL A 166 15.71 5.17 18.70
CA VAL A 166 16.55 6.37 18.71
C VAL A 166 17.80 6.07 19.53
N VAL A 167 18.96 6.00 18.89
CA VAL A 167 20.26 5.76 19.55
C VAL A 167 20.79 7.08 20.15
N ALA A 168 20.67 8.17 19.40
CA ALA A 168 20.98 9.52 19.86
C ALA A 168 19.91 10.50 19.40
N ALA A 169 19.43 11.34 20.29
CA ALA A 169 18.43 12.36 19.96
C ALA A 169 19.03 13.47 19.06
N PRO A 170 18.19 14.16 18.26
CA PRO A 170 18.59 15.40 17.60
C PRO A 170 19.14 16.42 18.58
N SER A 171 20.07 17.27 18.13
CA SER A 171 20.59 18.40 18.90
C SER A 171 19.51 19.42 19.24
N ASP A 172 18.50 19.56 18.37
CA ASP A 172 17.32 20.37 18.59
C ASP A 172 16.27 19.59 19.40
N ALA A 173 16.11 19.95 20.67
CA ALA A 173 15.15 19.29 21.56
C ALA A 173 13.68 19.52 21.18
N SER A 174 13.37 20.41 20.23
CA SER A 174 12.01 20.63 19.72
C SER A 174 11.68 19.76 18.50
N ALA A 175 12.63 18.96 18.00
CA ALA A 175 12.44 18.11 16.85
C ALA A 175 11.32 17.07 17.12
N ALA A 176 10.23 17.18 16.37
CA ALA A 176 9.22 16.12 16.32
C ALA A 176 9.69 15.00 15.37
N TRP A 177 9.25 13.78 15.62
CA TRP A 177 9.50 12.65 14.75
C TRP A 177 8.30 12.40 13.82
N LEU A 178 8.56 12.12 12.55
CA LEU A 178 7.57 12.00 11.51
C LEU A 178 7.69 10.66 10.80
N LEU A 179 6.54 10.09 10.43
CA LEU A 179 6.39 9.12 9.36
C LEU A 179 5.97 9.89 8.11
N LYS A 180 6.64 9.65 6.99
CA LYS A 180 6.18 10.09 5.68
C LYS A 180 6.17 8.90 4.73
N ILE A 181 5.08 8.72 4.02
CA ILE A 181 4.93 7.69 2.98
C ILE A 181 4.63 8.40 1.68
N GLU A 182 5.29 7.97 0.62
CA GLU A 182 5.10 8.48 -0.73
C GLU A 182 4.57 7.38 -1.64
N SER A 183 3.95 7.80 -2.72
CA SER A 183 3.37 6.95 -3.74
C SER A 183 3.59 7.54 -5.11
N ASP A 184 3.90 6.69 -6.10
CA ASP A 184 4.11 7.06 -7.50
C ASP A 184 5.13 8.20 -7.65
N SER A 185 6.35 7.95 -7.13
CA SER A 185 7.47 8.90 -7.17
C SER A 185 7.11 10.26 -6.55
N ALA A 186 6.48 10.24 -5.37
CA ALA A 186 6.01 11.41 -4.62
C ALA A 186 4.87 12.22 -5.28
N THR A 187 4.13 11.60 -6.24
CA THR A 187 2.91 12.22 -6.80
C THR A 187 1.87 12.46 -5.72
N THR A 188 1.74 11.53 -4.77
CA THR A 188 0.96 11.70 -3.54
C THR A 188 1.80 11.30 -2.33
N PHE A 189 1.46 11.85 -1.16
CA PHE A 189 2.11 11.48 0.10
C PHE A 189 1.22 11.75 1.31
N ALA A 190 1.53 11.08 2.42
CA ALA A 190 1.04 11.44 3.74
C ALA A 190 2.22 11.64 4.69
N GLU A 191 2.15 12.65 5.56
CA GLU A 191 3.14 12.93 6.60
C GLU A 191 2.43 13.09 7.94
N LEU A 192 2.78 12.28 8.92
CA LEU A 192 2.14 12.20 10.24
C LEU A 192 3.20 12.19 11.36
N ALA A 193 2.88 12.82 12.49
CA ALA A 193 3.73 12.72 13.68
C ALA A 193 3.70 11.31 14.26
N LEU A 194 4.83 10.78 14.75
CA LEU A 194 4.90 9.43 15.31
C LEU A 194 3.96 9.24 16.50
N ASN A 195 3.76 10.26 17.31
CA ASN A 195 2.81 10.22 18.43
C ASN A 195 1.32 10.23 18.00
N SER A 196 1.03 10.30 16.70
CA SER A 196 -0.31 10.04 16.15
C SER A 196 -0.53 8.58 15.72
N SER A 197 0.46 7.70 15.92
CA SER A 197 0.32 6.26 15.76
C SER A 197 -0.72 5.68 16.72
N LEU A 198 -1.07 4.41 16.53
CA LEU A 198 -1.99 3.71 17.44
C LEU A 198 -1.43 3.59 18.85
N GLU A 199 -0.11 3.54 19.02
CA GLU A 199 0.61 3.51 20.29
C GLU A 199 0.61 4.87 20.99
N GLY A 200 0.57 5.97 20.23
CA GLY A 200 0.42 7.33 20.74
C GLY A 200 1.65 7.88 21.48
N ASN A 201 2.84 7.34 21.24
CA ASN A 201 4.06 7.66 21.99
C ASN A 201 5.06 8.45 21.13
N ASP A 202 5.84 9.33 21.80
CA ASP A 202 7.05 9.87 21.20
C ASP A 202 8.23 8.88 21.37
N PRO A 203 9.24 8.90 20.48
CA PRO A 203 10.41 8.04 20.61
C PRO A 203 11.20 8.27 21.88
N VAL A 204 11.60 7.17 22.54
CA VAL A 204 12.45 7.17 23.74
C VAL A 204 13.87 6.72 23.37
N VAL A 205 14.87 7.52 23.74
CA VAL A 205 16.27 7.21 23.44
C VAL A 205 16.69 5.89 24.11
N GLY A 206 17.26 5.00 23.32
CA GLY A 206 17.78 3.70 23.76
C GLY A 206 16.75 2.57 23.78
N GLU A 207 15.47 2.83 23.52
CA GLU A 207 14.41 1.84 23.54
C GLU A 207 13.89 1.54 22.13
N TRP A 208 13.64 0.27 21.83
CA TRP A 208 12.85 -0.12 20.66
C TRP A 208 11.37 0.13 20.93
N GLN A 209 10.71 0.78 19.98
CA GLN A 209 9.29 1.07 20.05
C GLN A 209 8.63 0.75 18.73
N THR A 210 7.46 0.11 18.79
CA THR A 210 6.60 -0.15 17.62
C THR A 210 5.76 1.09 17.32
N TYR A 211 5.56 1.37 16.03
CA TYR A 211 4.67 2.41 15.54
C TYR A 211 3.78 1.81 14.46
N THR A 212 2.48 1.96 14.67
CA THR A 212 1.45 1.41 13.77
C THR A 212 0.52 2.53 13.29
N PHE A 213 0.33 2.64 12.00
CA PHE A 213 -0.57 3.61 11.37
C PHE A 213 -1.59 2.89 10.52
N ALA A 214 -2.88 3.17 10.74
CA ALA A 214 -3.93 2.63 9.89
C ALA A 214 -3.82 3.17 8.46
N LEU A 215 -3.93 2.31 7.45
CA LEU A 215 -3.93 2.72 6.05
C LEU A 215 -5.03 3.73 5.74
N GLN A 216 -6.19 3.60 6.37
CA GLN A 216 -7.27 4.57 6.23
C GLN A 216 -6.85 5.99 6.65
N THR A 217 -6.08 6.13 7.75
CA THR A 217 -5.57 7.43 8.20
C THR A 217 -4.61 8.05 7.18
N LEU A 218 -3.74 7.24 6.57
CA LEU A 218 -2.80 7.68 5.54
C LEU A 218 -3.53 8.06 4.25
N PHE A 219 -4.53 7.29 3.84
CA PHE A 219 -5.40 7.59 2.70
C PHE A 219 -6.17 8.90 2.90
N ASP A 220 -6.78 9.10 4.07
CA ASP A 220 -7.49 10.34 4.42
C ASP A 220 -6.56 11.56 4.46
N ALA A 221 -5.26 11.36 4.73
CA ALA A 221 -4.23 12.38 4.66
C ALA A 221 -3.73 12.68 3.23
N GLY A 222 -4.21 11.93 2.21
CA GLY A 222 -3.96 12.20 0.80
C GLY A 222 -3.01 11.23 0.09
N LEU A 223 -2.60 10.14 0.75
CA LEU A 223 -1.77 9.10 0.13
C LEU A 223 -2.60 8.24 -0.82
N ASP A 224 -2.12 8.05 -2.05
CA ASP A 224 -2.59 6.96 -2.91
C ASP A 224 -1.94 5.65 -2.45
N ILE A 225 -2.71 4.77 -1.83
CA ILE A 225 -2.22 3.51 -1.29
C ILE A 225 -2.03 2.40 -2.33
N SER A 226 -2.31 2.66 -3.60
CA SER A 226 -2.18 1.67 -4.68
C SER A 226 -0.77 1.58 -5.27
N PHE A 227 0.12 2.55 -4.97
CA PHE A 227 1.48 2.62 -5.51
C PHE A 227 2.51 3.08 -4.47
N ILE A 228 2.47 2.55 -3.25
CA ILE A 228 3.42 2.93 -2.19
C ILE A 228 4.83 2.48 -2.59
N ASP A 229 5.74 3.42 -2.73
CA ASP A 229 7.12 3.20 -3.16
C ASP A 229 8.18 3.73 -2.17
N VAL A 230 7.79 4.55 -1.18
CA VAL A 230 8.72 5.05 -0.15
C VAL A 230 8.08 5.07 1.24
N VAL A 231 8.80 4.59 2.23
CA VAL A 231 8.47 4.72 3.66
C VAL A 231 9.63 5.38 4.38
N MET A 232 9.40 6.56 4.94
CA MET A 232 10.43 7.37 5.62
C MET A 232 10.07 7.62 7.08
N VAL A 233 11.07 7.55 7.95
CA VAL A 233 10.97 7.98 9.35
C VAL A 233 12.14 8.92 9.63
N PHE A 234 11.85 10.13 10.10
CA PHE A 234 12.89 11.14 10.31
C PHE A 234 12.43 12.21 11.31
N PRO A 235 13.36 12.92 11.97
CA PRO A 235 13.04 14.15 12.71
C PRO A 235 12.60 15.26 11.75
N THR A 236 11.72 16.14 12.18
CA THR A 236 11.23 17.29 11.40
C THR A 236 12.37 17.94 10.59
N TRP A 237 12.10 18.21 9.33
CA TRP A 237 13.06 18.79 8.39
C TRP A 237 13.84 19.98 9.00
N GLY A 238 15.14 19.92 8.93
CA GLY A 238 16.05 20.96 9.44
C GLY A 238 16.34 20.91 10.94
N THR A 239 15.73 19.97 11.70
CA THR A 239 15.95 19.85 13.15
C THR A 239 16.67 18.55 13.56
N GLY A 240 17.01 17.71 12.58
CA GLY A 240 17.49 16.34 12.83
C GLY A 240 18.99 16.21 13.12
N GLU A 241 19.80 17.30 13.04
CA GLU A 241 21.26 17.21 13.19
C GLU A 241 21.67 16.50 14.49
N GLY A 242 22.55 15.52 14.36
CA GLY A 242 23.07 14.71 15.47
C GLY A 242 22.22 13.52 15.84
N ALA A 243 21.05 13.35 15.22
CA ALA A 243 20.23 12.15 15.45
C ALA A 243 20.92 10.90 14.89
N ILE A 244 20.86 9.83 15.65
CA ILE A 244 21.20 8.46 15.22
C ILE A 244 20.01 7.58 15.58
N TYR A 245 19.47 6.86 14.60
CA TYR A 245 18.34 5.97 14.86
C TYR A 245 18.36 4.76 13.94
N ARG A 246 17.63 3.75 14.35
CA ARG A 246 17.52 2.46 13.66
C ARG A 246 16.07 2.14 13.35
N LEU A 247 15.84 1.56 12.18
CA LEU A 247 14.55 0.99 11.76
C LEU A 247 14.69 -0.51 11.56
N ASP A 248 13.63 -1.23 11.95
CA ASP A 248 13.47 -2.65 11.68
C ASP A 248 11.99 -2.99 11.48
N ASN A 249 11.71 -4.19 10.96
CA ASN A 249 10.37 -4.73 10.79
C ASN A 249 9.40 -3.76 10.10
N VAL A 250 9.86 -3.08 9.03
CA VAL A 250 9.03 -2.18 8.23
C VAL A 250 8.12 -3.00 7.33
N MET A 251 6.81 -2.91 7.55
CA MET A 251 5.84 -3.74 6.82
C MET A 251 4.51 -3.02 6.60
N ILE A 252 3.82 -3.45 5.53
CA ILE A 252 2.44 -3.06 5.21
C ILE A 252 1.61 -4.33 5.16
N TYR A 253 0.61 -4.46 6.03
CA TYR A 253 -0.13 -5.72 6.16
C TYR A 253 -1.52 -5.51 6.77
N GLU A 254 -2.37 -6.54 6.68
CA GLU A 254 -3.62 -6.60 7.43
C GLU A 254 -3.41 -7.48 8.67
N PRO A 255 -3.54 -6.90 9.88
CA PRO A 255 -3.44 -7.69 11.11
C PRO A 255 -4.51 -8.78 11.14
N THR A 256 -4.10 -10.01 11.49
CA THR A 256 -5.09 -11.07 11.75
C THR A 256 -5.85 -10.76 13.03
N PRO A 257 -7.18 -10.90 13.05
CA PRO A 257 -8.00 -10.63 14.23
C PRO A 257 -7.69 -11.55 15.42
#